data_48212e10458508b738e4b8ac01abc926
#
_entry.id   48212e10458508b738e4b8ac01abc926
#
_cell.length_a   1.000
_cell.length_b   1.000
_cell.length_c   1.000
_cell.angle_alpha   90.00
_cell.angle_beta   90.00
_cell.angle_gamma   90.00
#
_symmetry.space_group_name_H-M   'P 1'
#
loop_
_entity.id
_entity.type
_entity.pdbx_description
1 polymer ?
#
loop_
_entity_poly.entity_id
_entity_poly.type
_entity_poly.pdbx_seq_one_letter_code
_entity_poly.pdbx_strand_id
1 'polypeptide(L)'
;MIVVVCVDEKNGMMFHRRRQSQDRVLRENLQKECGGKKLYMNGYSGKLFKDAVGIVVSENFLGEAKEGEFCFVEDADVGEYLQRIEAVILYRWNRRYPADVYFTLDLFNEKWMLERTEEFKGSSHERITKEVYKKI
;
A
#
# COMPACT_ATOMS: atom_id res chain seq x y z
N MET A 1 11.76 -0.98 5.58
CA MET A 1 10.64 -1.47 4.75
C MET A 1 9.85 -0.33 4.14
N ILE A 2 9.23 -0.59 3.03
CA ILE A 2 8.40 0.37 2.30
C ILE A 2 6.95 -0.11 2.42
N VAL A 3 6.09 0.69 3.03
CA VAL A 3 4.68 0.36 3.22
C VAL A 3 3.87 0.83 2.02
N VAL A 4 3.03 -0.03 1.48
CA VAL A 4 2.15 0.28 0.34
C VAL A 4 0.71 0.11 0.78
N VAL A 5 -0.10 1.15 0.59
CA VAL A 5 -1.53 1.12 0.92
C VAL A 5 -2.36 1.70 -0.22
N CYS A 6 -3.59 1.22 -0.33
CA CYS A 6 -4.60 1.78 -1.22
C CYS A 6 -5.67 2.45 -0.37
N VAL A 7 -5.97 3.70 -0.64
CA VAL A 7 -6.90 4.49 0.19
C VAL A 7 -7.94 5.20 -0.68
N ASP A 8 -9.11 5.41 -0.09
CA ASP A 8 -10.14 6.26 -0.68
C ASP A 8 -9.90 7.75 -0.33
N GLU A 9 -10.83 8.61 -0.66
CA GLU A 9 -10.69 10.05 -0.44
C GLU A 9 -10.55 10.45 1.02
N LYS A 10 -10.96 9.59 1.95
CA LYS A 10 -10.88 9.83 3.40
C LYS A 10 -9.89 8.92 4.10
N ASN A 11 -8.92 8.36 3.36
CA ASN A 11 -7.92 7.43 3.86
C ASN A 11 -8.52 6.10 4.35
N GLY A 12 -9.72 5.74 3.90
CA GLY A 12 -10.31 4.45 4.16
C GLY A 12 -9.59 3.33 3.43
N MET A 13 -9.49 2.17 4.06
CA MET A 13 -8.81 0.99 3.51
C MET A 13 -9.74 -0.20 3.37
N MET A 14 -10.58 -0.45 4.35
CA MET A 14 -11.43 -1.63 4.44
C MET A 14 -12.83 -1.27 4.91
N PHE A 15 -13.80 -2.12 4.56
CA PHE A 15 -15.16 -2.06 5.08
C PHE A 15 -15.68 -3.48 5.28
N HIS A 16 -16.19 -3.77 6.48
CA HIS A 16 -16.72 -5.10 6.85
C HIS A 16 -15.73 -6.23 6.50
N ARG A 17 -14.46 -6.03 6.85
CA ARG A 17 -13.37 -6.98 6.63
C ARG A 17 -13.09 -7.30 5.17
N ARG A 18 -13.48 -6.40 4.26
CA ARG A 18 -13.22 -6.54 2.83
C ARG A 18 -12.52 -5.29 2.31
N ARG A 19 -11.64 -5.48 1.32
CA ARG A 19 -11.02 -4.34 0.65
C ARG A 19 -12.10 -3.52 -0.05
N GLN A 20 -11.89 -2.22 -0.12
CA GLN A 20 -12.83 -1.31 -0.77
C GLN A 20 -12.90 -1.53 -2.27
N SER A 21 -11.76 -1.81 -2.88
CA SER A 21 -11.65 -1.99 -4.32
C SER A 21 -10.38 -2.71 -4.70
N GLN A 22 -10.22 -3.00 -5.99
CA GLN A 22 -9.01 -3.58 -6.54
C GLN A 22 -8.87 -3.15 -7.99
N ASP A 23 -7.65 -3.21 -8.53
CA ASP A 23 -7.38 -2.79 -9.88
C ASP A 23 -6.14 -3.51 -10.42
N ARG A 24 -6.28 -4.17 -11.56
CA ARG A 24 -5.19 -4.95 -12.14
C ARG A 24 -4.00 -4.06 -12.55
N VAL A 25 -4.28 -2.89 -13.12
CA VAL A 25 -3.23 -1.96 -13.54
C VAL A 25 -2.47 -1.43 -12.34
N LEU A 26 -3.15 -1.17 -11.22
CA LEU A 26 -2.50 -0.78 -9.98
C LEU A 26 -1.55 -1.90 -9.50
N ARG A 27 -2.00 -3.14 -9.52
CA ARG A 27 -1.13 -4.25 -9.11
C ARG A 27 0.10 -4.38 -10.01
N GLU A 28 -0.06 -4.18 -11.31
CA GLU A 28 1.07 -4.18 -12.26
C GLU A 28 2.03 -3.03 -11.97
N ASN A 29 1.51 -1.85 -11.65
CA ASN A 29 2.32 -0.70 -11.27
C ASN A 29 3.14 -1.00 -10.02
N LEU A 30 2.50 -1.61 -9.01
CA LEU A 30 3.20 -2.01 -7.77
C LEU A 30 4.28 -3.05 -8.03
N GLN A 31 4.02 -4.03 -8.86
CA GLN A 31 5.02 -5.04 -9.24
C GLN A 31 6.24 -4.41 -9.90
N LYS A 32 6.03 -3.43 -10.76
CA LYS A 32 7.11 -2.66 -11.37
C LYS A 32 7.90 -1.87 -10.34
N GLU A 33 7.20 -1.25 -9.40
CA GLU A 33 7.84 -0.49 -8.32
C GLU A 33 8.74 -1.37 -7.47
N CYS A 34 8.34 -2.60 -7.20
CA CYS A 34 9.13 -3.54 -6.43
C CYS A 34 10.44 -3.92 -7.12
N GLY A 35 10.47 -3.93 -8.46
CA GLY A 35 11.69 -4.12 -9.23
C GLY A 35 12.45 -5.41 -8.90
N GLY A 36 11.73 -6.50 -8.62
CA GLY A 36 12.32 -7.79 -8.25
C GLY A 36 12.55 -7.98 -6.75
N LYS A 37 12.33 -6.95 -5.94
CA LYS A 37 12.41 -7.07 -4.49
C LYS A 37 11.16 -7.75 -3.94
N LYS A 38 11.26 -8.31 -2.75
CA LYS A 38 10.14 -9.03 -2.12
C LYS A 38 9.01 -8.09 -1.75
N LEU A 39 7.79 -8.55 -1.96
CA LEU A 39 6.55 -7.88 -1.55
C LEU A 39 5.84 -8.78 -0.55
N TYR A 40 5.82 -8.34 0.69
CA TYR A 40 5.23 -9.08 1.81
C TYR A 40 3.79 -8.70 2.01
N MET A 41 2.95 -9.66 2.39
CA MET A 41 1.55 -9.42 2.70
C MET A 41 0.97 -10.58 3.51
N ASN A 42 -0.22 -10.37 4.09
CA ASN A 42 -0.91 -11.44 4.80
C ASN A 42 -1.64 -12.38 3.82
N GLY A 43 -2.26 -13.45 4.35
CA GLY A 43 -2.93 -14.45 3.53
C GLY A 43 -4.11 -13.91 2.75
N TYR A 44 -4.85 -12.96 3.32
CA TYR A 44 -5.98 -12.33 2.63
C TYR A 44 -5.51 -11.60 1.37
N SER A 45 -4.49 -10.77 1.51
CA SER A 45 -3.92 -10.02 0.38
C SER A 45 -3.23 -10.93 -0.63
N GLY A 46 -2.61 -12.02 -0.15
CA GLY A 46 -1.91 -12.98 -0.99
C GLY A 46 -2.78 -13.59 -2.07
N LYS A 47 -4.06 -13.77 -1.81
CA LYS A 47 -5.01 -14.30 -2.80
C LYS A 47 -5.16 -13.37 -4.00
N LEU A 48 -5.01 -12.07 -3.80
CA LEU A 48 -5.10 -11.07 -4.86
C LEU A 48 -3.88 -11.09 -5.78
N PHE A 49 -2.74 -11.54 -5.26
CA PHE A 49 -1.45 -11.56 -5.97
C PHE A 49 -0.97 -12.97 -6.31
N LYS A 50 -1.84 -13.95 -6.34
CA LYS A 50 -1.47 -15.37 -6.41
C LYS A 50 -0.60 -15.76 -7.61
N ASP A 51 -0.67 -15.04 -8.72
CA ASP A 51 0.12 -15.33 -9.92
C ASP A 51 1.33 -14.40 -10.08
N ALA A 52 1.62 -13.57 -9.07
CA ALA A 52 2.70 -12.60 -9.14
C ALA A 52 4.00 -13.17 -8.57
N VAL A 53 5.13 -12.64 -9.05
CA VAL A 53 6.48 -13.05 -8.65
C VAL A 53 6.96 -12.23 -7.46
N GLY A 54 7.72 -12.85 -6.56
CA GLY A 54 8.33 -12.14 -5.43
C GLY A 54 7.41 -11.90 -4.24
N ILE A 55 6.24 -12.53 -4.24
CA ILE A 55 5.27 -12.39 -3.15
C ILE A 55 5.67 -13.31 -1.99
N VAL A 56 5.69 -12.76 -0.76
CA VAL A 56 5.90 -13.51 0.47
C VAL A 56 4.66 -13.37 1.33
N VAL A 57 3.98 -14.46 1.59
CA VAL A 57 2.77 -14.47 2.41
C VAL A 57 3.10 -14.91 3.82
N SER A 58 2.80 -14.05 4.80
CA SER A 58 3.01 -14.33 6.22
C SER A 58 2.11 -13.44 7.06
N GLU A 59 1.50 -13.99 8.10
CA GLU A 59 0.70 -13.18 9.01
C GLU A 59 1.54 -12.20 9.83
N ASN A 60 2.85 -12.45 9.98
CA ASN A 60 3.78 -11.53 10.62
C ASN A 60 4.58 -10.72 9.58
N PHE A 61 3.98 -10.39 8.46
CA PHE A 61 4.68 -9.78 7.33
C PHE A 61 5.35 -8.45 7.66
N LEU A 62 4.73 -7.62 8.49
CA LEU A 62 5.32 -6.34 8.90
C LEU A 62 6.56 -6.52 9.78
N GLY A 63 6.64 -7.62 10.53
CA GLY A 63 7.80 -7.94 11.34
C GLY A 63 8.93 -8.59 10.57
N GLU A 64 8.66 -9.15 9.39
CA GLU A 64 9.63 -9.91 8.61
C GLU A 64 10.30 -9.12 7.50
N ALA A 65 9.62 -8.14 6.93
CA ALA A 65 10.16 -7.34 5.83
C ALA A 65 11.40 -6.57 6.27
N LYS A 66 12.40 -6.55 5.41
CA LYS A 66 13.69 -5.92 5.68
C LYS A 66 13.81 -4.58 4.97
N GLU A 67 14.93 -3.89 5.20
CA GLU A 67 15.26 -2.65 4.52
C GLU A 67 15.18 -2.83 2.99
N GLY A 68 14.51 -1.91 2.33
CA GLY A 68 14.34 -1.93 0.88
C GLY A 68 13.26 -2.89 0.38
N GLU A 69 12.65 -3.69 1.26
CA GLU A 69 11.56 -4.61 0.89
C GLU A 69 10.21 -3.96 1.12
N PHE A 70 9.19 -4.46 0.44
CA PHE A 70 7.85 -3.85 0.38
C PHE A 70 6.84 -4.64 1.19
N CYS A 71 5.90 -3.94 1.80
CA CYS A 71 4.75 -4.53 2.50
C CYS A 71 3.47 -3.96 1.93
N PHE A 72 2.60 -4.82 1.40
CA PHE A 72 1.27 -4.42 0.97
C PHE A 72 0.31 -4.57 2.14
N VAL A 73 -0.22 -3.46 2.62
CA VAL A 73 -1.02 -3.41 3.85
C VAL A 73 -2.45 -3.02 3.50
N GLU A 74 -3.41 -3.89 3.83
CA GLU A 74 -4.83 -3.61 3.59
C GLU A 74 -5.63 -3.37 4.86
N ASP A 75 -5.20 -3.92 6.00
CA ASP A 75 -6.01 -3.91 7.22
C ASP A 75 -5.22 -3.68 8.51
N ALA A 76 -3.91 -3.64 8.45
CA ALA A 76 -3.07 -3.57 9.65
C ALA A 76 -2.71 -2.13 10.01
N ASP A 77 -2.56 -1.88 11.31
CA ASP A 77 -1.98 -0.65 11.82
C ASP A 77 -0.46 -0.77 11.75
N VAL A 78 0.19 0.18 11.11
CA VAL A 78 1.65 0.17 10.93
C VAL A 78 2.39 0.96 12.01
N GLY A 79 1.67 1.56 12.97
CA GLY A 79 2.24 2.45 13.98
C GLY A 79 3.35 1.82 14.82
N GLU A 80 3.25 0.53 15.12
CA GLU A 80 4.27 -0.19 15.89
C GLU A 80 5.59 -0.35 15.15
N TYR A 81 5.58 -0.20 13.82
CA TYR A 81 6.74 -0.42 12.96
C TYR A 81 7.32 0.88 12.41
N LEU A 82 6.87 2.02 12.92
CA LEU A 82 7.19 3.34 12.37
C LEU A 82 8.70 3.57 12.19
N GLN A 83 9.52 3.11 13.11
CA GLN A 83 10.98 3.30 13.01
C GLN A 83 11.61 2.49 11.89
N ARG A 84 10.96 1.43 11.45
CA ARG A 84 11.45 0.58 10.36
C ARG A 84 10.91 0.99 8.99
N ILE A 85 9.95 1.89 8.96
CA ILE A 85 9.35 2.36 7.71
C ILE A 85 10.23 3.45 7.11
N GLU A 86 10.81 3.19 5.96
CA GLU A 86 11.66 4.15 5.25
C GLU A 86 10.89 4.98 4.24
N ALA A 87 9.77 4.45 3.74
CA ALA A 87 8.92 5.13 2.76
C ALA A 87 7.50 4.57 2.81
N VAL A 88 6.56 5.38 2.33
CA VAL A 88 5.15 4.98 2.19
C VAL A 88 4.69 5.31 0.78
N ILE A 89 4.07 4.34 0.14
CA ILE A 89 3.44 4.53 -1.17
C ILE A 89 1.94 4.48 -0.96
N LEU A 90 1.27 5.60 -1.26
CA LEU A 90 -0.18 5.69 -1.25
C LEU A 90 -0.69 5.59 -2.68
N TYR A 91 -1.57 4.61 -2.92
CA TYR A 91 -2.38 4.58 -4.14
C TYR A 91 -3.76 5.11 -3.77
N ARG A 92 -4.15 6.22 -4.36
CA ARG A 92 -5.46 6.84 -4.11
C ARG A 92 -6.43 6.43 -5.20
N TRP A 93 -7.56 5.81 -4.79
CA TRP A 93 -8.62 5.41 -5.72
C TRP A 93 -9.28 6.62 -6.39
N ASN A 94 -9.20 7.80 -5.76
CA ASN A 94 -9.92 9.01 -6.16
C ASN A 94 -11.43 8.78 -6.18
N ARG A 95 -11.89 8.01 -5.23
CA ARG A 95 -13.28 7.70 -4.97
C ARG A 95 -13.54 7.65 -3.48
N ARG A 96 -14.80 7.76 -3.12
CA ARG A 96 -15.26 7.60 -1.74
C ARG A 96 -15.98 6.27 -1.63
N TYR A 97 -15.56 5.46 -0.66
CA TYR A 97 -16.16 4.17 -0.35
C TYR A 97 -16.56 4.13 1.13
N PRO A 98 -17.51 3.28 1.52
CA PRO A 98 -17.71 2.98 2.93
C PRO A 98 -16.41 2.44 3.54
N ALA A 99 -16.11 2.83 4.77
CA ALA A 99 -14.89 2.38 5.46
C ALA A 99 -15.12 2.29 6.96
N ASP A 100 -14.46 1.33 7.58
CA ASP A 100 -14.36 1.19 9.04
C ASP A 100 -12.92 0.93 9.49
N VAL A 101 -11.99 0.81 8.54
CA VAL A 101 -10.55 0.77 8.81
C VAL A 101 -9.88 1.84 7.97
N TYR A 102 -9.03 2.64 8.60
CA TYR A 102 -8.40 3.80 7.97
C TYR A 102 -6.89 3.74 8.12
N PHE A 103 -6.19 4.32 7.14
CA PHE A 103 -4.75 4.56 7.25
C PHE A 103 -4.55 5.83 8.07
N THR A 104 -3.91 5.70 9.24
CA THR A 104 -3.85 6.78 10.23
C THR A 104 -2.47 7.41 10.39
N LEU A 105 -1.45 6.91 9.68
CA LEU A 105 -0.13 7.50 9.74
C LEU A 105 -0.15 8.89 9.13
N ASP A 106 0.29 9.90 9.90
CA ASP A 106 0.36 11.28 9.43
C ASP A 106 1.60 11.48 8.57
N LEU A 107 1.40 11.73 7.29
CA LEU A 107 2.46 11.98 6.32
C LEU A 107 2.62 13.47 5.99
N PHE A 108 1.80 14.34 6.58
CA PHE A 108 1.79 15.78 6.30
C PHE A 108 2.49 16.58 7.39
N ASN A 109 3.63 16.08 7.86
CA ASN A 109 4.44 16.75 8.86
C ASN A 109 5.90 16.82 8.37
N GLU A 110 6.76 17.47 9.16
CA GLU A 110 8.15 17.72 8.82
C GLU A 110 9.03 16.47 8.75
N LYS A 111 8.52 15.31 9.16
CA LYS A 111 9.29 14.05 9.16
C LYS A 111 9.20 13.32 7.82
N TRP A 112 8.29 13.74 6.95
CA TRP A 112 8.04 13.09 5.68
C TRP A 112 8.12 14.09 4.54
N MET A 113 8.58 13.59 3.38
CA MET A 113 8.67 14.38 2.17
C MET A 113 7.98 13.63 1.02
N LEU A 114 7.09 14.33 0.32
CA LEU A 114 6.51 13.80 -0.92
C LEU A 114 7.61 13.82 -1.98
N GLU A 115 8.10 12.64 -2.37
CA GLU A 115 9.19 12.52 -3.33
C GLU A 115 8.70 12.60 -4.77
N ARG A 116 7.59 11.95 -5.09
CA ARG A 116 7.01 11.98 -6.43
C ARG A 116 5.53 11.61 -6.42
N THR A 117 4.86 12.06 -7.46
CA THR A 117 3.44 11.77 -7.70
C THR A 117 3.30 11.30 -9.15
N GLU A 118 2.44 10.31 -9.35
CA GLU A 118 2.15 9.75 -10.65
C GLU A 118 0.65 9.51 -10.77
N GLU A 119 0.05 9.84 -11.89
CA GLU A 119 -1.34 9.51 -12.16
C GLU A 119 -1.42 8.57 -13.35
N PHE A 120 -2.34 7.61 -13.30
CA PHE A 120 -2.53 6.68 -14.40
C PHE A 120 -3.97 6.17 -14.41
N LYS A 121 -4.38 5.68 -15.58
CA LYS A 121 -5.68 5.04 -15.75
C LYS A 121 -5.59 3.58 -15.27
N GLY A 122 -6.51 3.18 -14.39
CA GLY A 122 -6.62 1.80 -13.96
C GLY A 122 -7.43 0.94 -14.92
N SER A 123 -7.58 -0.34 -14.59
CA SER A 123 -8.44 -1.26 -15.33
C SER A 123 -9.91 -1.08 -14.95
N SER A 124 -10.18 -0.69 -13.70
CA SER A 124 -11.54 -0.48 -13.17
C SER A 124 -11.73 0.90 -12.53
N HIS A 125 -10.75 1.79 -12.65
CA HIS A 125 -10.80 3.15 -12.15
C HIS A 125 -10.28 4.10 -13.23
N GLU A 126 -10.95 5.21 -13.42
CA GLU A 126 -10.53 6.18 -14.44
C GLU A 126 -9.20 6.84 -14.14
N ARG A 127 -8.95 7.10 -12.86
CA ARG A 127 -7.73 7.79 -12.43
C ARG A 127 -7.31 7.28 -11.05
N ILE A 128 -6.08 6.78 -10.99
CA ILE A 128 -5.44 6.38 -9.74
C ILE A 128 -4.25 7.30 -9.54
N THR A 129 -4.09 7.84 -8.34
CA THR A 129 -2.96 8.69 -8.00
C THR A 129 -2.02 7.92 -7.08
N LYS A 130 -0.75 7.83 -7.48
CA LYS A 130 0.30 7.21 -6.68
C LYS A 130 1.16 8.32 -6.09
N GLU A 131 1.33 8.30 -4.77
CA GLU A 131 2.17 9.25 -4.05
C GLU A 131 3.23 8.49 -3.28
N VAL A 132 4.48 8.87 -3.43
CA VAL A 132 5.60 8.25 -2.73
C VAL A 132 6.16 9.24 -1.72
N TYR A 133 6.06 8.87 -0.44
CA TYR A 133 6.58 9.67 0.67
C TYR A 133 7.81 9.01 1.23
N LYS A 134 8.86 9.78 1.43
CA LYS A 134 10.07 9.31 2.08
C LYS A 134 10.25 9.96 3.44
N LYS A 135 10.80 9.20 4.37
CA LYS A 135 11.15 9.71 5.68
C LYS A 135 12.40 10.60 5.55
N ILE A 136 12.33 11.77 6.14
CA ILE A 136 13.46 12.72 6.16
C ILE A 136 14.45 12.33 7.24
#